data_72948692f85998d652db8e452211635a
#
_entry.id   72948692f85998d652db8e452211635a
#
_cell.length_a   1.000
_cell.length_b   1.000
_cell.length_c   1.000
_cell.angle_alpha   90.00
_cell.angle_beta   90.00
_cell.angle_gamma   90.00
#
_symmetry.space_group_name_H-M   'P 1'
#
loop_
_entity.id
_entity.type
_entity.pdbx_description
1 polymer ?
#
loop_
_entity_poly.entity_id
_entity_poly.type
_entity_poly.pdbx_seq_one_letter_code
_entity_poly.pdbx_strand_id
1 'polypeptide(L)'
;QQGYGYNVKYLYSEIARILGIDRQHNLIIIGAGNLGQAIANYTNFERRGFIIKGMFDVNPRLVGLVVRGVEIRGIEDLEQFIKDNEVQIAALTIPKSKAPEIADRLVKAGIKAIWNFAHTDLQVPDDVVVENVHLSESLMRLSYRVCNMQDQKEREREEALGKAGDARERT
;
A
#
# COMPACT_ATOMS: atom_id res chain seq x y z
N GLN A 1 -22.28 -35.50 21.47
CA GLN A 1 -21.11 -34.59 21.45
C GLN A 1 -21.62 -33.20 21.08
N GLN A 2 -21.74 -32.34 22.08
CA GLN A 2 -22.01 -30.91 21.83
C GLN A 2 -20.76 -30.29 21.26
N GLY A 3 -20.78 -29.90 19.96
CA GLY A 3 -19.76 -29.10 19.34
C GLY A 3 -19.76 -27.71 19.98
N TYR A 4 -18.65 -27.32 20.59
CA TYR A 4 -18.42 -25.95 21.02
C TYR A 4 -18.35 -25.08 19.77
N GLY A 5 -19.46 -24.51 19.36
CA GLY A 5 -19.47 -23.48 18.31
C GLY A 5 -18.66 -22.27 18.78
N TYR A 6 -17.57 -21.95 18.09
CA TYR A 6 -16.83 -20.72 18.35
C TYR A 6 -17.79 -19.53 18.15
N ASN A 7 -17.81 -18.63 19.14
CA ASN A 7 -18.53 -17.38 18.99
C ASN A 7 -17.82 -16.53 17.90
N VAL A 8 -18.36 -16.57 16.69
CA VAL A 8 -17.79 -15.91 15.50
C VAL A 8 -17.55 -14.41 15.77
N LYS A 9 -18.42 -13.75 16.52
CA LYS A 9 -18.26 -12.34 16.90
C LYS A 9 -17.05 -12.14 17.81
N TYR A 10 -16.85 -13.05 18.78
CA TYR A 10 -15.69 -12.99 19.67
C TYR A 10 -14.40 -13.23 18.89
N LEU A 11 -14.35 -14.24 18.03
CA LEU A 11 -13.19 -14.52 17.19
C LEU A 11 -12.87 -13.34 16.27
N TYR A 12 -13.88 -12.72 15.65
CA TYR A 12 -13.71 -11.53 14.82
C TYR A 12 -13.13 -10.37 15.63
N SER A 13 -13.66 -10.09 16.84
CA SER A 13 -13.14 -8.99 17.68
C SER A 13 -11.70 -9.23 18.12
N GLU A 14 -11.32 -10.47 18.45
CA GLU A 14 -9.93 -10.81 18.81
C GLU A 14 -8.98 -10.66 17.60
N ILE A 15 -9.40 -11.13 16.43
CA ILE A 15 -8.62 -10.95 15.19
C ILE A 15 -8.48 -9.45 14.87
N ALA A 16 -9.56 -8.69 14.96
CA ALA A 16 -9.55 -7.24 14.73
C ALA A 16 -8.58 -6.52 15.69
N ARG A 17 -8.57 -6.93 16.97
CA ARG A 17 -7.65 -6.40 17.97
C ARG A 17 -6.18 -6.75 17.67
N ILE A 18 -5.90 -7.99 17.29
CA ILE A 18 -4.55 -8.43 16.92
C ILE A 18 -4.04 -7.67 15.69
N LEU A 19 -4.90 -7.45 14.71
CA LEU A 19 -4.57 -6.71 13.48
C LEU A 19 -4.61 -5.19 13.66
N GLY A 20 -5.03 -4.67 14.83
CA GLY A 20 -5.13 -3.24 15.11
C GLY A 20 -6.20 -2.50 14.30
N ILE A 21 -7.11 -3.22 13.63
CA ILE A 21 -8.20 -2.64 12.82
C ILE A 21 -9.43 -2.24 13.66
N ASP A 22 -9.40 -2.49 14.95
CA ASP A 22 -10.36 -2.02 15.96
C ASP A 22 -10.06 -0.59 16.45
N ARG A 23 -8.93 -0.01 16.03
CA ARG A 23 -8.49 1.34 16.38
C ARG A 23 -8.58 2.26 15.17
N GLN A 24 -8.84 3.53 15.43
CA GLN A 24 -8.70 4.56 14.41
C GLN A 24 -7.25 4.98 14.27
N HIS A 25 -6.78 5.07 13.04
CA HIS A 25 -5.45 5.55 12.68
C HIS A 25 -5.58 6.80 11.82
N ASN A 26 -5.04 7.90 12.30
CA ASN A 26 -5.00 9.15 11.56
C ASN A 26 -3.86 9.10 10.53
N LEU A 27 -4.21 9.25 9.27
CA LEU A 27 -3.33 9.15 8.11
C LEU A 27 -3.25 10.50 7.40
N ILE A 28 -2.06 10.88 6.95
CA ILE A 28 -1.87 11.97 5.99
C ILE A 28 -1.24 11.44 4.69
N ILE A 29 -1.45 12.17 3.60
CA ILE A 29 -0.86 11.85 2.30
C ILE A 29 0.08 12.98 1.90
N ILE A 30 1.33 12.64 1.59
CA ILE A 30 2.33 13.57 1.07
C ILE A 30 2.49 13.33 -0.42
N GLY A 31 2.15 14.35 -1.21
CA GLY A 31 2.02 14.30 -2.66
C GLY A 31 0.56 14.17 -3.09
N ALA A 32 -0.02 15.26 -3.59
CA ALA A 32 -1.41 15.30 -4.06
C ALA A 32 -1.52 15.11 -5.59
N GLY A 33 -0.59 14.38 -6.18
CA GLY A 33 -0.64 13.93 -7.57
C GLY A 33 -1.69 12.83 -7.78
N ASN A 34 -1.67 12.21 -8.97
CA ASN A 34 -2.67 11.21 -9.35
C ASN A 34 -2.78 10.05 -8.34
N LEU A 35 -1.64 9.51 -7.87
CA LEU A 35 -1.63 8.41 -6.92
C LEU A 35 -2.15 8.85 -5.54
N GLY A 36 -1.71 10.00 -5.03
CA GLY A 36 -2.17 10.52 -3.75
C GLY A 36 -3.68 10.76 -3.73
N GLN A 37 -4.21 11.36 -4.81
CA GLN A 37 -5.66 11.55 -4.95
C GLN A 37 -6.42 10.24 -5.11
N ALA A 38 -5.86 9.24 -5.81
CA ALA A 38 -6.46 7.91 -5.93
C ALA A 38 -6.55 7.22 -4.56
N ILE A 39 -5.50 7.31 -3.74
CA ILE A 39 -5.48 6.79 -2.37
C ILE A 39 -6.54 7.53 -1.52
N ALA A 40 -6.61 8.86 -1.60
CA ALA A 40 -7.60 9.65 -0.87
C ALA A 40 -9.05 9.29 -1.24
N ASN A 41 -9.29 8.92 -2.49
CA ASN A 41 -10.59 8.51 -2.98
C ASN A 41 -11.00 7.07 -2.61
N TYR A 42 -10.08 6.27 -2.06
CA TYR A 42 -10.37 4.87 -1.77
C TYR A 42 -11.17 4.69 -0.47
N THR A 43 -12.48 4.47 -0.62
CA THR A 43 -13.47 4.47 0.49
C THR A 43 -13.27 3.37 1.54
N ASN A 44 -12.59 2.26 1.18
CA ASN A 44 -12.44 1.13 2.09
C ASN A 44 -11.48 1.38 3.26
N PHE A 45 -10.66 2.43 3.20
CA PHE A 45 -9.76 2.77 4.31
C PHE A 45 -10.53 3.18 5.56
N GLU A 46 -11.54 4.05 5.42
CA GLU A 46 -12.38 4.49 6.54
C GLU A 46 -13.08 3.32 7.24
N ARG A 47 -13.59 2.36 6.45
CA ARG A 47 -14.23 1.14 6.99
C ARG A 47 -13.27 0.26 7.79
N ARG A 48 -11.98 0.40 7.58
CA ARG A 48 -10.90 -0.31 8.25
C ARG A 48 -10.21 0.50 9.34
N GLY A 49 -10.77 1.65 9.71
CA GLY A 49 -10.26 2.50 10.77
C GLY A 49 -9.16 3.49 10.35
N PHE A 50 -8.87 3.64 9.05
CA PHE A 50 -7.89 4.63 8.58
C PHE A 50 -8.59 5.91 8.14
N ILE A 51 -8.33 6.99 8.85
CA ILE A 51 -8.94 8.30 8.61
C ILE A 51 -7.91 9.23 7.97
N ILE A 52 -8.16 9.66 6.74
CA ILE A 52 -7.31 10.63 6.06
C ILE A 52 -7.62 12.02 6.60
N LYS A 53 -6.69 12.59 7.35
CA LYS A 53 -6.82 13.90 8.00
C LYS A 53 -6.38 15.06 7.14
N GLY A 54 -5.40 14.86 6.26
CA GLY A 54 -4.84 15.91 5.42
C GLY A 54 -4.07 15.37 4.23
N MET A 55 -3.94 16.22 3.22
CA MET A 55 -3.06 16.00 2.07
C MET A 55 -2.10 17.18 1.96
N PHE A 56 -0.87 16.93 1.52
CA PHE A 56 0.18 17.95 1.42
C PHE A 56 0.85 17.90 0.07
N ASP A 57 1.14 19.06 -0.50
CA ASP A 57 1.88 19.19 -1.75
C ASP A 57 2.73 20.46 -1.76
N VAL A 58 3.76 20.47 -2.60
CA VAL A 58 4.60 21.64 -2.85
C VAL A 58 4.07 22.49 -4.01
N ASN A 59 3.14 21.93 -4.80
CA ASN A 59 2.59 22.62 -5.96
C ASN A 59 1.49 23.63 -5.55
N PRO A 60 1.72 24.94 -5.68
CA PRO A 60 0.77 25.95 -5.26
C PRO A 60 -0.57 25.90 -6.02
N ARG A 61 -0.62 25.24 -7.19
CA ARG A 61 -1.86 25.04 -7.94
C ARG A 61 -2.78 23.99 -7.34
N LEU A 62 -2.25 23.12 -6.51
CA LEU A 62 -3.01 22.07 -5.83
C LEU A 62 -3.42 22.50 -4.43
N VAL A 63 -2.66 23.38 -3.79
CA VAL A 63 -2.97 23.90 -2.44
C VAL A 63 -4.31 24.63 -2.44
N GLY A 64 -5.15 24.31 -1.46
CA GLY A 64 -6.51 24.82 -1.32
C GLY A 64 -7.57 24.01 -2.08
N LEU A 65 -7.19 23.07 -2.95
CA LEU A 65 -8.17 22.15 -3.53
C LEU A 65 -8.62 21.11 -2.51
N VAL A 66 -9.82 20.59 -2.71
CA VAL A 66 -10.42 19.62 -1.80
C VAL A 66 -10.65 18.28 -2.53
N VAL A 67 -10.13 17.21 -1.97
CA VAL A 67 -10.34 15.84 -2.44
C VAL A 67 -11.11 15.07 -1.38
N ARG A 68 -12.35 14.66 -1.67
CA ARG A 68 -13.24 13.97 -0.72
C ARG A 68 -13.39 14.65 0.65
N GLY A 69 -13.50 15.95 0.67
CA GLY A 69 -13.61 16.70 1.92
C GLY A 69 -12.29 16.93 2.66
N VAL A 70 -11.17 16.46 2.12
CA VAL A 70 -9.83 16.70 2.66
C VAL A 70 -9.16 17.79 1.83
N GLU A 71 -8.78 18.87 2.48
CA GLU A 71 -8.06 19.99 1.87
C GLU A 71 -6.59 19.63 1.61
N ILE A 72 -6.07 20.01 0.44
CA ILE A 72 -4.65 19.95 0.11
C ILE A 72 -3.98 21.19 0.67
N ARG A 73 -2.98 21.01 1.53
CA ARG A 73 -2.22 22.07 2.20
C ARG A 73 -0.81 22.17 1.64
N GLY A 74 -0.18 23.32 1.89
CA GLY A 74 1.24 23.48 1.62
C GLY A 74 2.10 22.61 2.53
N ILE A 75 3.24 22.16 2.02
CA ILE A 75 4.16 21.30 2.78
C ILE A 75 4.79 22.02 3.98
N GLU A 76 4.72 23.32 4.05
CA GLU A 76 5.14 24.18 5.17
C GLU A 76 4.31 23.98 6.43
N ASP A 77 3.06 23.57 6.31
CA ASP A 77 2.15 23.36 7.45
C ASP A 77 2.28 21.96 8.08
N LEU A 78 3.14 21.10 7.50
CA LEU A 78 3.18 19.66 7.78
C LEU A 78 3.40 19.34 9.26
N GLU A 79 4.44 19.88 9.87
CA GLU A 79 4.84 19.54 11.25
C GLU A 79 3.82 20.01 12.28
N GLN A 80 3.26 21.19 12.07
CA GLN A 80 2.23 21.70 12.96
C GLN A 80 0.93 20.90 12.84
N PHE A 81 0.55 20.55 11.61
CA PHE A 81 -0.64 19.74 11.35
C PHE A 81 -0.54 18.34 11.99
N ILE A 82 0.62 17.69 11.91
CA ILE A 82 0.85 16.38 12.52
C ILE A 82 0.59 16.43 14.02
N LYS A 83 1.10 17.45 14.69
CA LYS A 83 0.93 17.64 16.15
C LYS A 83 -0.53 17.89 16.53
N ASP A 84 -1.21 18.77 15.78
CA ASP A 84 -2.57 19.21 16.10
C ASP A 84 -3.63 18.12 15.83
N ASN A 85 -3.32 17.17 14.96
CA ASN A 85 -4.26 16.14 14.51
C ASN A 85 -3.90 14.71 14.94
N GLU A 86 -2.93 14.55 15.83
CA GLU A 86 -2.51 13.23 16.34
C GLU A 86 -2.25 12.22 15.21
N VAL A 87 -1.51 12.65 14.18
CA VAL A 87 -1.25 11.83 13.01
C VAL A 87 -0.23 10.75 13.33
N GLN A 88 -0.54 9.51 12.98
CA GLN A 88 0.30 8.34 13.27
C GLN A 88 0.98 7.81 12.01
N ILE A 89 0.31 7.93 10.85
CA ILE A 89 0.76 7.31 9.60
C ILE A 89 0.88 8.39 8.52
N ALA A 90 1.94 8.31 7.71
CA ALA A 90 2.10 9.13 6.53
C ALA A 90 2.28 8.26 5.27
N ALA A 91 1.47 8.49 4.24
CA ALA A 91 1.65 7.89 2.92
C ALA A 91 2.52 8.82 2.06
N LEU A 92 3.62 8.30 1.52
CA LEU A 92 4.52 9.02 0.61
C LEU A 92 4.22 8.66 -0.84
N THR A 93 3.60 9.57 -1.58
CA THR A 93 3.29 9.45 -3.01
C THR A 93 4.04 10.50 -3.84
N ILE A 94 5.31 10.73 -3.48
CA ILE A 94 6.21 11.73 -4.04
C ILE A 94 7.35 11.08 -4.81
N PRO A 95 8.09 11.84 -5.65
CA PRO A 95 9.28 11.33 -6.33
C PRO A 95 10.33 10.82 -5.35
N LYS A 96 11.02 9.72 -5.73
CA LYS A 96 12.06 9.08 -4.90
C LYS A 96 13.16 10.03 -4.42
N SER A 97 13.50 11.05 -5.21
CA SER A 97 14.52 12.04 -4.85
C SER A 97 14.13 12.95 -3.67
N LYS A 98 12.84 13.04 -3.36
CA LYS A 98 12.31 13.87 -2.26
C LYS A 98 11.92 13.05 -1.03
N ALA A 99 11.78 11.75 -1.18
CA ALA A 99 11.29 10.90 -0.10
C ALA A 99 12.18 10.87 1.15
N PRO A 100 13.53 10.81 1.08
CA PRO A 100 14.37 10.83 2.27
C PRO A 100 14.22 12.12 3.08
N GLU A 101 14.26 13.28 2.44
CA GLU A 101 14.08 14.58 3.10
C GLU A 101 12.74 14.68 3.84
N ILE A 102 11.67 14.26 3.18
CA ILE A 102 10.32 14.28 3.77
C ILE A 102 10.20 13.24 4.89
N ALA A 103 10.77 12.05 4.73
CA ALA A 103 10.78 11.03 5.79
C ALA A 103 11.46 11.56 7.07
N ASP A 104 12.59 12.23 6.96
CA ASP A 104 13.27 12.87 8.09
C ASP A 104 12.38 13.91 8.80
N ARG A 105 11.66 14.73 8.04
CA ARG A 105 10.71 15.71 8.60
C ARG A 105 9.57 15.03 9.35
N LEU A 106 8.98 13.98 8.75
CA LEU A 106 7.91 13.20 9.34
C LEU A 106 8.33 12.54 10.66
N VAL A 107 9.50 11.92 10.68
CA VAL A 107 10.06 11.28 11.89
C VAL A 107 10.29 12.31 13.01
N LYS A 108 10.87 13.47 12.68
CA LYS A 108 11.07 14.57 13.64
C LYS A 108 9.76 15.15 14.14
N ALA A 109 8.70 15.14 13.34
CA ALA A 109 7.36 15.56 13.73
C ALA A 109 6.61 14.53 14.59
N GLY A 110 7.13 13.30 14.73
CA GLY A 110 6.59 12.25 15.59
C GLY A 110 5.82 11.16 14.88
N ILE A 111 5.86 11.08 13.54
CA ILE A 111 5.27 9.98 12.76
C ILE A 111 5.98 8.66 13.13
N LYS A 112 5.19 7.61 13.33
CA LYS A 112 5.66 6.27 13.69
C LYS A 112 5.51 5.23 12.60
N ALA A 113 4.75 5.52 11.54
CA ALA A 113 4.56 4.62 10.43
C ALA A 113 4.55 5.38 9.09
N ILE A 114 5.29 4.87 8.11
CA ILE A 114 5.39 5.44 6.76
C ILE A 114 4.96 4.38 5.75
N TRP A 115 3.94 4.70 4.97
CA TRP A 115 3.48 3.90 3.84
C TRP A 115 4.12 4.45 2.57
N ASN A 116 5.19 3.80 2.13
CA ASN A 116 6.10 4.34 1.12
C ASN A 116 5.79 3.81 -0.29
N PHE A 117 5.38 4.71 -1.18
CA PHE A 117 5.20 4.45 -2.62
C PHE A 117 6.35 5.02 -3.48
N ALA A 118 7.35 5.61 -2.88
CA ALA A 118 8.40 6.38 -3.59
C ALA A 118 9.61 5.51 -3.99
N HIS A 119 9.46 4.26 -4.36
CA HIS A 119 10.51 3.37 -4.91
C HIS A 119 11.96 3.68 -4.43
N THR A 120 12.14 3.88 -3.12
CA THR A 120 13.44 4.09 -2.49
C THR A 120 13.40 3.60 -1.05
N ASP A 121 14.50 3.07 -0.58
CA ASP A 121 14.65 2.69 0.82
C ASP A 121 14.83 3.95 1.67
N LEU A 122 14.06 4.01 2.74
CA LEU A 122 14.11 5.10 3.69
C LEU A 122 14.95 4.67 4.91
N GLN A 123 15.91 5.50 5.28
CA GLN A 123 16.66 5.32 6.51
C GLN A 123 15.88 6.00 7.65
N VAL A 124 15.31 5.20 8.53
CA VAL A 124 14.52 5.69 9.67
C VAL A 124 15.02 5.02 10.95
N PRO A 125 14.76 5.61 12.12
CA PRO A 125 15.03 4.96 13.41
C PRO A 125 14.25 3.66 13.61
N ASP A 126 14.75 2.75 14.44
CA ASP A 126 14.16 1.43 14.73
C ASP A 126 12.72 1.48 15.28
N ASP A 127 12.32 2.61 15.85
CA ASP A 127 10.98 2.83 16.39
C ASP A 127 9.98 3.40 15.35
N VAL A 128 10.38 3.48 14.08
CA VAL A 128 9.55 3.91 12.95
C VAL A 128 9.40 2.76 11.96
N VAL A 129 8.15 2.40 11.69
CA VAL A 129 7.83 1.31 10.74
C VAL A 129 7.69 1.86 9.34
N VAL A 130 8.32 1.22 8.36
CA VAL A 130 8.17 1.54 6.93
C VAL A 130 7.60 0.34 6.19
N GLU A 131 6.48 0.54 5.52
CA GLU A 131 5.90 -0.43 4.59
C GLU A 131 6.10 0.07 3.15
N ASN A 132 6.89 -0.64 2.36
CA ASN A 132 7.17 -0.30 0.96
C ASN A 132 6.15 -0.93 0.02
N VAL A 133 5.53 -0.13 -0.84
CA VAL A 133 4.59 -0.58 -1.86
C VAL A 133 5.21 -0.44 -3.25
N HIS A 134 5.57 -1.56 -3.84
CA HIS A 134 6.14 -1.63 -5.19
C HIS A 134 5.09 -2.12 -6.19
N LEU A 135 4.36 -1.20 -6.82
CA LEU A 135 3.30 -1.54 -7.79
C LEU A 135 3.84 -2.34 -8.98
N SER A 136 5.05 -2.03 -9.44
CA SER A 136 5.73 -2.72 -10.53
C SER A 136 6.07 -4.19 -10.21
N GLU A 137 6.42 -4.50 -8.97
CA GLU A 137 6.76 -5.88 -8.58
C GLU A 137 5.56 -6.83 -8.69
N SER A 138 4.37 -6.35 -8.38
CA SER A 138 3.14 -7.13 -8.55
C SER A 138 2.91 -7.48 -10.02
N LEU A 139 3.16 -6.53 -10.92
CA LEU A 139 3.04 -6.74 -12.37
C LEU A 139 4.15 -7.65 -12.91
N MET A 140 5.39 -7.51 -12.42
CA MET A 140 6.49 -8.40 -12.78
C MET A 140 6.22 -9.85 -12.35
N ARG A 141 5.68 -10.08 -11.16
CA ARG A 141 5.26 -11.42 -10.72
C ARG A 141 4.18 -12.00 -11.62
N LEU A 142 3.24 -11.18 -12.08
CA LEU A 142 2.21 -11.61 -13.04
C LEU A 142 2.84 -12.01 -14.38
N SER A 143 3.74 -11.19 -14.92
CA SER A 143 4.48 -11.47 -16.15
C SER A 143 5.22 -12.81 -16.08
N TYR A 144 5.96 -13.03 -15.00
CA TYR A 144 6.65 -14.30 -14.76
C TYR A 144 5.70 -15.52 -14.78
N ARG A 145 4.53 -15.39 -14.13
CA ARG A 145 3.53 -16.48 -14.14
C ARG A 145 2.98 -16.74 -15.54
N VAL A 146 2.74 -15.71 -16.33
CA VAL A 146 2.27 -15.85 -17.71
C VAL A 146 3.30 -16.58 -18.58
N CYS A 147 4.59 -16.20 -18.49
CA CYS A 147 5.67 -16.89 -19.21
C CYS A 147 5.76 -18.38 -18.82
N ASN A 148 5.74 -18.68 -17.53
CA ASN A 148 5.79 -20.08 -17.08
C ASN A 148 4.61 -20.92 -17.57
N MET A 149 3.40 -20.33 -17.64
CA MET A 149 2.23 -21.03 -18.17
C MET A 149 2.35 -21.30 -19.69
N GLN A 150 3.00 -20.41 -20.43
CA GLN A 150 3.27 -20.61 -21.87
C GLN A 150 4.29 -21.70 -22.10
N ASP A 151 5.41 -21.65 -21.40
CA ASP A 151 6.48 -22.66 -21.48
C ASP A 151 5.96 -24.07 -21.14
N GLN A 152 5.09 -24.16 -20.13
CA GLN A 152 4.49 -25.43 -19.75
C GLN A 152 3.57 -25.98 -20.84
N LYS A 153 2.74 -25.13 -21.45
CA LYS A 153 1.88 -25.55 -22.59
C LYS A 153 2.68 -25.96 -23.82
N GLU A 154 3.80 -25.30 -24.09
CA GLU A 154 4.70 -25.68 -25.19
C GLU A 154 5.32 -27.04 -24.97
N ARG A 155 5.84 -27.31 -23.76
CA ARG A 155 6.38 -28.63 -23.38
C ARG A 155 5.33 -29.73 -23.50
N GLU A 156 4.13 -29.51 -22.99
CA GLU A 156 3.02 -30.48 -23.11
C GLU A 156 2.67 -30.77 -24.57
N ARG A 157 2.71 -29.75 -25.46
CA ARG A 157 2.48 -29.92 -26.91
C ARG A 157 3.60 -30.71 -27.57
N GLU A 158 4.86 -30.42 -27.25
CA GLU A 158 6.00 -31.15 -27.78
C GLU A 158 5.99 -32.62 -27.35
N GLU A 159 5.69 -32.90 -26.08
CA GLU A 159 5.54 -34.27 -25.57
C GLU A 159 4.39 -35.01 -26.23
N ALA A 160 3.26 -34.36 -26.48
CA ALA A 160 2.12 -34.93 -27.15
C ALA A 160 2.43 -35.27 -28.63
N LEU A 161 3.16 -34.39 -29.32
CA LEU A 161 3.62 -34.61 -30.69
C LEU A 161 4.65 -35.72 -30.78
N GLY A 162 5.60 -35.78 -29.85
CA GLY A 162 6.61 -36.86 -29.76
C GLY A 162 5.99 -38.25 -29.58
N LYS A 163 5.01 -38.35 -28.67
CA LYS A 163 4.25 -39.60 -28.44
C LYS A 163 3.42 -40.04 -29.68
N ALA A 164 2.86 -39.09 -30.41
CA ALA A 164 2.08 -39.36 -31.62
C ALA A 164 2.98 -39.81 -32.79
N GLY A 165 4.25 -39.34 -32.87
CA GLY A 165 5.25 -39.75 -33.85
C GLY A 165 5.69 -41.21 -33.62
N ASP A 166 6.03 -41.55 -32.37
CA ASP A 166 6.48 -42.88 -31.97
C ASP A 166 5.42 -43.97 -32.15
N ALA A 167 4.14 -43.59 -32.03
CA ALA A 167 3.01 -44.53 -32.29
C ALA A 167 2.81 -44.86 -33.77
N ARG A 168 3.24 -43.96 -34.68
CA ARG A 168 3.13 -44.18 -36.16
C ARG A 168 4.25 -44.99 -36.74
N GLU A 169 5.43 -45.01 -36.10
CA GLU A 169 6.56 -45.79 -36.53
C GLU A 169 6.46 -47.28 -36.10
N ARG A 170 5.58 -47.62 -35.17
CA ARG A 170 5.37 -48.98 -34.64
C ARG A 170 4.23 -49.74 -35.32
N THR A 171 3.62 -49.19 -36.37
CA THR A 171 2.56 -49.85 -37.15
C THR A 171 3.00 -50.13 -38.58
#